data_d649dd8917ada3d648a7df11e2dfac53
#
_entry.id   d649dd8917ada3d648a7df11e2dfac53
#
_cell.length_a   1.000
_cell.length_b   1.000
_cell.length_c   1.000
_cell.angle_alpha   90.00
_cell.angle_beta   90.00
_cell.angle_gamma   90.00
#
_symmetry.space_group_name_H-M   'P 1'
#
loop_
_entity.id
_entity.type
_entity.pdbx_description
1 polymer ?
#
loop_
_entity_poly.entity_id
_entity_poly.type
_entity_poly.pdbx_seq_one_letter_code
_entity_poly.pdbx_strand_id
1 'polypeptide(L)'
;MMHQTLRSLRPLGQASSTWLRASTKLAVRAAPRRSYAFQAGGSPTFQVFNRHTKWLQKERAAADAEASRESDYLKDEVARRLCERLLDINRSFPKVLDLGANSCNIARALTAENPDPDPALPISPPLATRIEELVAAESSSTLLHRDVDLPFNKDITITRDVLDNEEFLPYAPGTFDLVLSSMSLHWINDLPGVLTQINNVLKPDAPFMCAMLGGDSLYELRTSLQLADQDRRGGISPHVSPLADVKDMGGLLQRTGFKLLTVDVEDIIVDYPDTFALMQDLQAMGESNAVLGREMGPIGRDVLLANEAIYRELHGNEDGSIPATFRIIFMIGWHEGDNQSKPLPRGSGEINLKDILSTE
;
A
#
# COMPACT_ATOMS: atom_id res chain seq x y z
N MET A 1 30.62 -6.97 76.35
CA MET A 1 32.06 -6.73 76.45
C MET A 1 32.44 -5.89 75.26
N MET A 2 32.62 -4.61 75.52
CA MET A 2 33.89 -3.88 75.47
C MET A 2 34.50 -3.80 74.10
N HIS A 3 34.87 -2.74 73.51
CA HIS A 3 35.19 -1.32 73.82
C HIS A 3 35.47 -0.70 72.41
N GLN A 4 34.94 0.47 72.10
CA GLN A 4 35.64 1.76 72.02
C GLN A 4 37.02 1.70 71.34
N THR A 5 37.32 2.54 70.35
CA THR A 5 37.65 3.96 70.52
C THR A 5 37.79 4.73 69.19
N LEU A 6 37.37 5.95 69.25
CA LEU A 6 37.66 7.09 68.41
C LEU A 6 39.10 7.50 68.26
N ARG A 7 39.49 8.16 67.15
CA ARG A 7 40.32 9.40 67.06
C ARG A 7 40.63 9.66 65.58
N SER A 8 40.23 10.69 64.96
CA SER A 8 40.38 12.16 65.01
C SER A 8 41.57 12.69 64.21
N LEU A 9 41.23 13.74 63.41
CA LEU A 9 42.00 14.92 62.98
C LEU A 9 42.86 14.85 61.68
N ARG A 10 42.38 15.42 60.55
CA ARG A 10 42.73 16.72 59.88
C ARG A 10 44.23 16.99 59.55
N PRO A 11 44.53 17.96 58.63
CA PRO A 11 43.99 18.34 57.31
C PRO A 11 45.11 18.64 56.27
N LEU A 12 44.74 19.24 55.14
CA LEU A 12 45.50 20.12 54.23
C LEU A 12 46.23 19.48 53.03
N GLY A 13 45.78 19.93 51.87
CA GLY A 13 46.48 19.81 50.61
C GLY A 13 45.59 20.30 49.44
N GLN A 14 45.46 21.62 49.30
CA GLN A 14 44.90 22.23 48.07
C GLN A 14 45.83 21.95 46.88
N ALA A 15 45.32 21.24 45.86
CA ALA A 15 45.90 21.26 44.55
C ALA A 15 44.79 21.61 43.53
N SER A 16 44.84 22.83 43.07
CA SER A 16 44.08 23.37 41.97
C SER A 16 44.44 22.66 40.69
N SER A 17 43.55 21.82 40.15
CA SER A 17 43.65 21.38 38.77
C SER A 17 42.44 21.89 38.00
N THR A 18 42.67 22.93 37.23
CA THR A 18 41.83 23.51 36.22
C THR A 18 41.58 22.46 35.13
N TRP A 19 40.42 21.80 35.18
CA TRP A 19 39.94 21.00 34.07
C TRP A 19 39.18 21.92 33.10
N LEU A 20 39.85 22.28 32.01
CA LEU A 20 39.24 22.84 30.81
C LEU A 20 38.18 21.84 30.28
N ARG A 21 36.91 22.13 30.54
CA ARG A 21 35.81 21.48 29.84
C ARG A 21 35.77 21.99 28.38
N ALA A 22 36.35 21.21 27.47
CA ALA A 22 36.08 21.33 26.08
C ALA A 22 34.62 20.86 25.82
N SER A 23 33.68 21.78 25.83
CA SER A 23 32.32 21.52 25.34
C SER A 23 32.37 21.40 23.83
N THR A 24 32.53 20.20 23.30
CA THR A 24 32.26 19.87 21.92
C THR A 24 30.75 20.05 21.70
N LYS A 25 30.34 21.21 21.24
CA LYS A 25 29.01 21.41 20.64
C LYS A 25 28.94 20.56 19.43
N LEU A 26 28.31 19.36 19.53
CA LEU A 26 27.78 18.64 18.39
C LEU A 26 26.78 19.58 17.71
N ALA A 27 27.19 20.20 16.63
CA ALA A 27 26.29 20.88 15.73
C ALA A 27 25.40 19.81 15.10
N VAL A 28 24.22 19.58 15.69
CA VAL A 28 23.14 18.90 14.99
C VAL A 28 22.82 19.75 13.77
N ARG A 29 23.29 19.32 12.61
CA ARG A 29 22.88 19.87 11.34
C ARG A 29 21.36 19.67 11.25
N ALA A 30 20.60 20.73 11.51
CA ALA A 30 19.19 20.76 11.20
C ALA A 30 19.08 20.49 9.70
N ALA A 31 18.45 19.37 9.34
CA ALA A 31 18.06 19.12 7.97
C ALA A 31 17.23 20.34 7.50
N PRO A 32 17.46 20.83 6.27
CA PRO A 32 16.67 21.94 5.76
C PRO A 32 15.20 21.53 5.75
N ARG A 33 14.39 22.21 6.54
CA ARG A 33 12.93 22.15 6.39
C ARG A 33 12.64 22.68 4.99
N ARG A 34 12.49 21.77 4.02
CA ARG A 34 11.93 22.12 2.73
C ARG A 34 10.49 22.54 2.98
N SER A 35 10.25 23.85 2.95
CA SER A 35 8.92 24.39 2.79
C SER A 35 8.39 23.86 1.46
N TYR A 36 7.30 23.12 1.50
CA TYR A 36 6.58 22.72 0.29
C TYR A 36 6.19 23.99 -0.45
N ALA A 37 6.90 24.30 -1.51
CA ALA A 37 6.55 25.37 -2.42
C ALA A 37 5.25 24.95 -3.11
N PHE A 38 4.19 25.63 -2.80
CA PHE A 38 2.90 25.56 -3.47
C PHE A 38 3.13 25.83 -4.96
N GLN A 39 3.00 24.82 -5.82
CA GLN A 39 2.94 25.07 -7.26
C GLN A 39 1.61 25.77 -7.56
N ALA A 40 1.71 27.02 -7.93
CA ALA A 40 0.57 27.83 -8.34
C ALA A 40 -0.06 27.24 -9.61
N GLY A 41 -1.29 26.74 -9.54
CA GLY A 41 -2.06 26.36 -10.71
C GLY A 41 -3.09 25.24 -10.56
N GLY A 42 -3.12 24.48 -9.45
CA GLY A 42 -4.13 23.46 -9.19
C GLY A 42 -5.13 23.88 -8.12
N SER A 43 -6.37 23.45 -8.21
CA SER A 43 -7.31 23.51 -7.09
C SER A 43 -6.66 22.89 -5.86
N PRO A 44 -6.83 23.44 -4.64
CA PRO A 44 -6.25 22.84 -3.45
C PRO A 44 -6.74 21.42 -3.31
N THR A 45 -5.82 20.45 -3.35
CA THR A 45 -6.13 19.05 -3.12
C THR A 45 -6.65 18.89 -1.71
N PHE A 46 -7.86 18.39 -1.57
CA PHE A 46 -8.45 18.12 -0.27
C PHE A 46 -7.68 16.96 0.37
N GLN A 47 -6.94 17.26 1.43
CA GLN A 47 -6.20 16.23 2.15
C GLN A 47 -7.14 15.45 3.06
N VAL A 48 -7.29 14.17 2.81
CA VAL A 48 -8.06 13.21 3.61
C VAL A 48 -7.12 12.50 4.59
N PHE A 49 -5.97 12.08 4.12
CA PHE A 49 -5.03 11.24 4.85
C PHE A 49 -3.81 12.02 5.34
N ASN A 50 -3.38 11.72 6.57
CA ASN A 50 -2.10 12.17 7.09
C ASN A 50 -0.98 11.24 6.59
N ARG A 51 -0.26 11.65 5.53
CA ARG A 51 0.82 10.86 4.92
C ARG A 51 1.96 10.57 5.89
N HIS A 52 2.29 11.50 6.79
CA HIS A 52 3.31 11.26 7.82
C HIS A 52 2.87 10.18 8.81
N THR A 53 1.59 10.18 9.22
CA THR A 53 1.05 9.12 10.07
C THR A 53 1.11 7.77 9.36
N LYS A 54 0.79 7.70 8.07
CA LYS A 54 0.89 6.47 7.27
C LYS A 54 2.32 5.97 7.20
N TRP A 55 3.27 6.84 6.92
CA TRP A 55 4.69 6.51 6.95
C TRP A 55 5.12 5.93 8.31
N LEU A 56 4.75 6.57 9.43
CA LEU A 56 5.03 6.05 10.77
C LEU A 56 4.40 4.68 11.04
N GLN A 57 3.21 4.40 10.50
CA GLN A 57 2.55 3.11 10.63
C GLN A 57 3.33 2.02 9.88
N LYS A 58 3.73 2.29 8.63
CA LYS A 58 4.58 1.40 7.83
C LYS A 58 5.93 1.12 8.52
N GLU A 59 6.62 2.16 9.03
CA GLU A 59 7.88 2.01 9.75
C GLU A 59 7.75 1.15 11.03
N ARG A 60 6.66 1.35 11.80
CA ARG A 60 6.39 0.54 13.01
C ARG A 60 6.06 -0.90 12.67
N ALA A 61 5.23 -1.13 11.66
CA ALA A 61 4.91 -2.47 11.20
C ALA A 61 6.17 -3.23 10.77
N ALA A 62 7.06 -2.59 10.01
CA ALA A 62 8.30 -3.18 9.54
C ALA A 62 9.37 -3.37 10.63
N ALA A 63 9.26 -2.67 11.78
CA ALA A 63 10.23 -2.78 12.88
C ALA A 63 10.22 -4.18 13.52
N ASP A 64 9.07 -4.85 13.55
CA ASP A 64 8.95 -6.27 13.88
C ASP A 64 8.80 -7.07 12.58
N ALA A 65 9.94 -7.47 12.01
CA ALA A 65 9.98 -8.11 10.71
C ALA A 65 9.26 -9.46 10.68
N GLU A 66 9.22 -10.20 11.78
CA GLU A 66 8.58 -11.51 11.88
C GLU A 66 7.05 -11.36 11.88
N ALA A 67 6.51 -10.58 12.80
CA ALA A 67 5.08 -10.28 12.85
C ALA A 67 4.58 -9.61 11.57
N SER A 68 5.40 -8.73 10.96
CA SER A 68 5.08 -8.10 9.69
C SER A 68 5.02 -9.08 8.52
N ARG A 69 5.88 -10.09 8.48
CA ARG A 69 5.84 -11.16 7.46
C ARG A 69 4.64 -12.07 7.64
N GLU A 70 4.29 -12.43 8.87
CA GLU A 70 3.12 -13.24 9.17
C GLU A 70 1.82 -12.56 8.70
N SER A 71 1.76 -11.24 8.76
CA SER A 71 0.62 -10.45 8.32
C SER A 71 0.59 -10.12 6.82
N ASP A 72 1.64 -10.47 6.05
CA ASP A 72 1.70 -10.16 4.60
C ASP A 72 0.76 -11.02 3.73
N TYR A 73 0.12 -12.04 4.26
CA TYR A 73 -0.72 -12.98 3.50
C TYR A 73 -1.74 -12.29 2.58
N LEU A 74 -2.38 -11.20 3.04
CA LEU A 74 -3.32 -10.44 2.22
C LEU A 74 -2.62 -9.70 1.08
N LYS A 75 -1.49 -9.03 1.38
CA LYS A 75 -0.70 -8.30 0.37
C LYS A 75 -0.09 -9.25 -0.66
N ASP A 76 0.38 -10.41 -0.22
CA ASP A 76 0.91 -11.45 -1.10
C ASP A 76 -0.17 -12.04 -2.00
N GLU A 77 -1.35 -12.33 -1.47
CA GLU A 77 -2.48 -12.82 -2.25
C GLU A 77 -2.94 -11.81 -3.31
N VAL A 78 -3.04 -10.53 -2.93
CA VAL A 78 -3.40 -9.45 -3.87
C VAL A 78 -2.31 -9.27 -4.95
N ALA A 79 -1.04 -9.32 -4.57
CA ALA A 79 0.08 -9.24 -5.51
C ALA A 79 0.07 -10.44 -6.48
N ARG A 80 -0.20 -11.65 -5.98
CA ARG A 80 -0.33 -12.86 -6.79
C ARG A 80 -1.44 -12.71 -7.83
N ARG A 81 -2.65 -12.31 -7.42
CA ARG A 81 -3.80 -12.07 -8.33
C ARG A 81 -3.51 -10.96 -9.34
N LEU A 82 -2.77 -9.92 -8.96
CA LEU A 82 -2.36 -8.87 -9.90
C LEU A 82 -1.38 -9.43 -10.95
N CYS A 83 -0.42 -10.26 -10.54
CA CYS A 83 0.54 -10.91 -11.43
C CYS A 83 -0.13 -11.95 -12.34
N GLU A 84 -1.17 -12.66 -11.89
CA GLU A 84 -1.94 -13.57 -12.74
C GLU A 84 -2.58 -12.83 -13.92
N ARG A 85 -3.12 -11.63 -13.71
CA ARG A 85 -3.64 -10.79 -14.79
C ARG A 85 -2.56 -10.32 -15.76
N LEU A 86 -1.31 -10.23 -15.32
CA LEU A 86 -0.18 -9.90 -16.20
C LEU A 86 0.18 -11.06 -17.14
N LEU A 87 -0.20 -12.30 -16.84
CA LEU A 87 -0.01 -13.46 -17.73
C LEU A 87 -0.73 -13.29 -19.06
N ASP A 88 -1.87 -12.61 -19.08
CA ASP A 88 -2.66 -12.35 -20.30
C ASP A 88 -1.93 -11.42 -21.29
N ILE A 89 -0.92 -10.69 -20.81
CA ILE A 89 -0.12 -9.79 -21.63
C ILE A 89 1.16 -10.49 -22.07
N ASN A 90 1.18 -10.98 -23.31
CA ASN A 90 2.33 -11.70 -23.87
C ASN A 90 3.41 -10.73 -24.37
N ARG A 91 4.08 -10.03 -23.45
CA ARG A 91 5.19 -9.08 -23.73
C ARG A 91 6.32 -9.25 -22.73
N SER A 92 7.51 -8.77 -23.08
CA SER A 92 8.60 -8.51 -22.14
C SER A 92 8.54 -7.04 -21.69
N PHE A 93 8.95 -6.80 -20.46
CA PHE A 93 8.95 -5.48 -19.82
C PHE A 93 10.36 -5.21 -19.27
N PRO A 94 11.29 -4.68 -20.09
CA PRO A 94 12.66 -4.46 -19.64
C PRO A 94 12.75 -3.65 -18.36
N LYS A 95 11.98 -2.58 -18.21
CA LYS A 95 12.01 -1.73 -17.03
C LYS A 95 10.62 -1.53 -16.44
N VAL A 96 10.42 -2.04 -15.22
CA VAL A 96 9.14 -2.01 -14.50
C VAL A 96 9.24 -1.13 -13.26
N LEU A 97 8.22 -0.34 -12.98
CA LEU A 97 8.06 0.37 -11.71
C LEU A 97 7.02 -0.35 -10.84
N ASP A 98 7.39 -0.69 -9.61
CA ASP A 98 6.48 -1.10 -8.54
C ASP A 98 6.29 0.09 -7.59
N LEU A 99 5.15 0.79 -7.71
CA LEU A 99 4.86 2.00 -6.95
C LEU A 99 4.09 1.66 -5.67
N GLY A 100 4.68 2.01 -4.54
CA GLY A 100 4.20 1.59 -3.22
C GLY A 100 4.49 0.10 -3.00
N ALA A 101 5.75 -0.29 -3.24
CA ALA A 101 6.20 -1.67 -3.29
C ALA A 101 6.04 -2.44 -1.97
N ASN A 102 5.72 -1.75 -0.87
CA ASN A 102 5.65 -2.34 0.47
C ASN A 102 6.93 -3.14 0.79
N SER A 103 6.84 -4.43 1.09
CA SER A 103 7.98 -5.33 1.31
C SER A 103 8.43 -6.07 0.03
N CYS A 104 8.19 -5.48 -1.15
CA CYS A 104 8.41 -6.10 -2.46
C CYS A 104 7.51 -7.34 -2.70
N ASN A 105 6.23 -7.25 -2.29
CA ASN A 105 5.26 -8.34 -2.47
C ASN A 105 5.07 -8.68 -3.96
N ILE A 106 5.02 -7.68 -4.86
CA ILE A 106 4.95 -7.90 -6.30
C ILE A 106 6.20 -8.65 -6.81
N ALA A 107 7.40 -8.25 -6.38
CA ALA A 107 8.63 -8.94 -6.78
C ALA A 107 8.61 -10.43 -6.39
N ARG A 108 8.11 -10.71 -5.18
CA ARG A 108 7.92 -12.08 -4.69
C ARG A 108 6.93 -12.87 -5.54
N ALA A 109 5.80 -12.26 -5.91
CA ALA A 109 4.80 -12.87 -6.78
C ALA A 109 5.31 -13.10 -8.22
N LEU A 110 6.10 -12.16 -8.76
CA LEU A 110 6.69 -12.27 -10.11
C LEU A 110 7.71 -13.42 -10.23
N THR A 111 8.41 -13.74 -9.12
CA THR A 111 9.40 -14.84 -9.09
C THR A 111 8.79 -16.19 -8.76
N ALA A 112 7.56 -16.24 -8.30
CA ALA A 112 6.85 -17.47 -8.05
C ALA A 112 6.57 -18.25 -9.36
N GLU A 113 6.59 -19.57 -9.29
CA GLU A 113 6.10 -20.41 -10.37
C GLU A 113 4.59 -20.21 -10.51
N ASN A 114 4.11 -20.14 -11.75
CA ASN A 114 2.69 -20.06 -12.05
C ASN A 114 2.19 -21.44 -12.47
N PRO A 115 1.66 -22.27 -11.55
CA PRO A 115 1.02 -23.52 -11.92
C PRO A 115 -0.25 -23.19 -12.73
N ASP A 116 -0.36 -23.79 -13.91
CA ASP A 116 -1.61 -23.73 -14.65
C ASP A 116 -2.70 -24.46 -13.83
N PRO A 117 -3.95 -23.95 -13.81
CA PRO A 117 -5.06 -24.65 -13.18
C PRO A 117 -5.29 -26.07 -13.77
N ASP A 118 -4.90 -26.30 -15.03
CA ASP A 118 -4.88 -27.63 -15.62
C ASP A 118 -3.54 -28.34 -15.38
N PRO A 119 -3.51 -29.39 -14.51
CA PRO A 119 -2.28 -30.13 -14.22
C PRO A 119 -1.66 -30.84 -15.45
N ALA A 120 -2.37 -30.92 -16.58
CA ALA A 120 -1.86 -31.49 -17.83
C ALA A 120 -1.02 -30.50 -18.65
N LEU A 121 -1.08 -29.19 -18.32
CA LEU A 121 -0.29 -28.17 -18.98
C LEU A 121 1.07 -27.96 -18.29
N PRO A 122 2.10 -27.59 -19.05
CA PRO A 122 3.40 -27.30 -18.45
C PRO A 122 3.32 -26.03 -17.57
N ILE A 123 4.06 -26.06 -16.45
CA ILE A 123 4.22 -24.90 -15.57
C ILE A 123 4.82 -23.76 -16.38
N SER A 124 4.16 -22.63 -16.39
CA SER A 124 4.67 -21.41 -17.04
C SER A 124 5.90 -20.88 -16.31
N PRO A 125 6.93 -20.40 -17.04
CA PRO A 125 8.09 -19.80 -16.39
C PRO A 125 7.66 -18.58 -15.57
N PRO A 126 8.38 -18.27 -14.47
CA PRO A 126 8.09 -17.10 -13.65
C PRO A 126 8.05 -15.81 -14.49
N LEU A 127 7.12 -14.92 -14.18
CA LEU A 127 6.99 -13.63 -14.86
C LEU A 127 8.25 -12.76 -14.77
N ALA A 128 9.05 -12.95 -13.71
CA ALA A 128 10.36 -12.31 -13.55
C ALA A 128 11.28 -12.51 -14.76
N THR A 129 11.15 -13.61 -15.51
CA THR A 129 11.93 -13.86 -16.74
C THR A 129 11.64 -12.89 -17.88
N ARG A 130 10.53 -12.16 -17.82
CA ARG A 130 10.14 -11.13 -18.79
C ARG A 130 10.58 -9.72 -18.39
N ILE A 131 11.27 -9.56 -17.24
CA ILE A 131 11.64 -8.30 -16.63
C ILE A 131 13.14 -8.26 -16.44
N GLU A 132 13.81 -7.17 -16.91
CA GLU A 132 15.25 -7.00 -16.74
C GLU A 132 15.56 -6.22 -15.45
N GLU A 133 14.78 -5.17 -15.16
CA GLU A 133 14.92 -4.34 -13.96
C GLU A 133 13.55 -4.00 -13.37
N LEU A 134 13.37 -4.27 -12.08
CA LEU A 134 12.23 -3.82 -11.28
C LEU A 134 12.68 -2.69 -10.36
N VAL A 135 12.11 -1.50 -10.53
CA VAL A 135 12.31 -0.38 -9.62
C VAL A 135 11.21 -0.44 -8.56
N ALA A 136 11.57 -0.84 -7.35
CA ALA A 136 10.65 -0.90 -6.21
C ALA A 136 10.70 0.43 -5.45
N ALA A 137 9.63 1.22 -5.56
CA ALA A 137 9.52 2.56 -4.99
C ALA A 137 8.58 2.58 -3.80
N GLU A 138 9.06 3.01 -2.62
CA GLU A 138 8.30 3.00 -1.37
C GLU A 138 8.75 4.15 -0.45
N SER A 139 7.86 4.70 0.35
CA SER A 139 8.20 5.76 1.31
C SER A 139 8.86 5.25 2.59
N SER A 140 8.54 4.04 3.02
CA SER A 140 9.14 3.41 4.19
C SER A 140 10.41 2.65 3.83
N SER A 141 11.55 3.19 4.24
CA SER A 141 12.84 2.52 4.01
C SER A 141 12.95 1.19 4.75
N THR A 142 12.42 1.11 5.97
CA THR A 142 12.46 -0.11 6.79
C THR A 142 11.64 -1.22 6.13
N LEU A 143 10.44 -0.91 5.63
CA LEU A 143 9.58 -1.87 4.96
C LEU A 143 10.19 -2.34 3.63
N LEU A 144 10.68 -1.39 2.81
CA LEU A 144 11.27 -1.68 1.50
C LEU A 144 12.51 -2.60 1.58
N HIS A 145 13.26 -2.51 2.68
CA HIS A 145 14.48 -3.30 2.88
C HIS A 145 14.29 -4.49 3.83
N ARG A 146 13.07 -4.72 4.35
CA ARG A 146 12.80 -5.79 5.31
C ARG A 146 13.23 -7.18 4.83
N ASP A 147 13.01 -7.45 3.55
CA ASP A 147 13.14 -8.78 2.96
C ASP A 147 14.30 -8.89 1.96
N VAL A 148 15.34 -8.07 2.09
CA VAL A 148 16.51 -8.09 1.18
C VAL A 148 17.27 -9.42 1.18
N ASP A 149 17.17 -10.19 2.28
CA ASP A 149 17.88 -11.46 2.46
C ASP A 149 17.11 -12.66 1.89
N LEU A 150 15.85 -12.46 1.44
CA LEU A 150 15.01 -13.54 0.94
C LEU A 150 15.44 -14.00 -0.47
N PRO A 151 15.23 -15.28 -0.82
CA PRO A 151 15.73 -15.88 -2.06
C PRO A 151 15.27 -15.18 -3.33
N PHE A 152 14.04 -14.69 -3.40
CA PHE A 152 13.46 -14.05 -4.59
C PHE A 152 14.31 -12.88 -5.13
N ASN A 153 15.12 -12.23 -4.29
CA ASN A 153 16.02 -11.16 -4.72
C ASN A 153 17.14 -11.62 -5.67
N LYS A 154 17.34 -12.93 -5.84
CA LYS A 154 18.33 -13.48 -6.77
C LYS A 154 17.74 -13.75 -8.15
N ASP A 155 16.41 -13.84 -8.23
CA ASP A 155 15.70 -14.28 -9.44
C ASP A 155 15.24 -13.08 -10.28
N ILE A 156 15.27 -11.86 -9.72
CA ILE A 156 14.93 -10.61 -10.38
C ILE A 156 15.84 -9.48 -9.90
N THR A 157 16.27 -8.62 -10.81
CA THR A 157 17.07 -7.43 -10.48
C THR A 157 16.16 -6.34 -9.88
N ILE A 158 16.31 -6.06 -8.59
CA ILE A 158 15.49 -5.05 -7.89
C ILE A 158 16.33 -3.83 -7.52
N THR A 159 15.96 -2.68 -8.07
CA THR A 159 16.45 -1.36 -7.64
C THR A 159 15.46 -0.77 -6.63
N ARG A 160 15.89 -0.59 -5.38
CA ARG A 160 15.06 -0.04 -4.31
C ARG A 160 15.21 1.47 -4.22
N ASP A 161 14.11 2.19 -4.39
CA ASP A 161 14.06 3.65 -4.39
C ASP A 161 13.15 4.15 -3.26
N VAL A 162 13.74 4.84 -2.28
CA VAL A 162 13.00 5.39 -1.14
C VAL A 162 12.47 6.76 -1.52
N LEU A 163 11.16 6.89 -1.67
CA LEU A 163 10.50 8.13 -2.03
C LEU A 163 10.18 8.98 -0.78
N ASP A 164 10.56 10.24 -0.78
CA ASP A 164 10.16 11.19 0.26
C ASP A 164 8.62 11.42 0.28
N ASN A 165 8.00 11.30 -0.89
CA ASN A 165 6.56 11.47 -1.08
C ASN A 165 6.09 10.63 -2.27
N GLU A 166 5.24 9.64 -2.03
CA GLU A 166 4.65 8.77 -3.04
C GLU A 166 3.67 9.50 -3.98
N GLU A 167 3.27 10.73 -3.65
CA GLU A 167 2.44 11.58 -4.51
C GLU A 167 3.26 12.34 -5.57
N PHE A 168 4.58 12.17 -5.56
CA PHE A 168 5.47 12.77 -6.54
C PHE A 168 6.45 11.74 -7.09
N LEU A 169 6.38 11.48 -8.39
CA LEU A 169 7.22 10.51 -9.10
C LEU A 169 8.44 11.23 -9.70
N PRO A 170 9.66 11.01 -9.19
CA PRO A 170 10.87 11.69 -9.66
C PRO A 170 11.48 11.04 -10.91
N TYR A 171 10.64 10.51 -11.79
CA TYR A 171 11.09 9.79 -12.98
C TYR A 171 10.83 10.59 -14.27
N ALA A 172 11.70 10.41 -15.27
CA ALA A 172 11.54 11.06 -16.56
C ALA A 172 10.34 10.47 -17.34
N PRO A 173 9.69 11.27 -18.19
CA PRO A 173 8.63 10.78 -19.07
C PRO A 173 9.10 9.60 -19.95
N GLY A 174 8.22 8.63 -20.21
CA GLY A 174 8.49 7.50 -21.07
C GLY A 174 9.62 6.57 -20.61
N THR A 175 9.80 6.43 -19.29
CA THR A 175 10.90 5.63 -18.71
C THR A 175 10.54 4.15 -18.59
N PHE A 176 9.29 3.82 -18.25
CA PHE A 176 8.90 2.46 -17.86
C PHE A 176 8.07 1.75 -18.93
N ASP A 177 8.30 0.46 -19.07
CA ASP A 177 7.56 -0.44 -19.96
C ASP A 177 6.27 -0.96 -19.28
N LEU A 178 6.20 -0.89 -17.95
CA LEU A 178 5.07 -1.30 -17.14
C LEU A 178 5.14 -0.57 -15.79
N VAL A 179 3.99 -0.15 -15.27
CA VAL A 179 3.87 0.30 -13.87
C VAL A 179 2.89 -0.61 -13.15
N LEU A 180 3.33 -1.16 -12.01
CA LEU A 180 2.54 -1.98 -11.10
C LEU A 180 2.35 -1.23 -9.79
N SER A 181 1.23 -1.46 -9.12
CA SER A 181 1.00 -1.00 -7.75
C SER A 181 0.04 -1.95 -7.02
N SER A 182 0.42 -2.42 -5.85
CA SER A 182 -0.41 -3.31 -5.04
C SER A 182 -0.59 -2.76 -3.63
N MET A 183 -1.84 -2.66 -3.18
CA MET A 183 -2.21 -2.29 -1.80
C MET A 183 -1.56 -0.99 -1.29
N SER A 184 -1.46 0.04 -2.17
CA SER A 184 -0.83 1.32 -1.80
C SER A 184 -1.63 2.56 -2.19
N LEU A 185 -2.18 2.62 -3.40
CA LEU A 185 -2.79 3.85 -3.96
C LEU A 185 -4.04 4.34 -3.22
N HIS A 186 -4.70 3.52 -2.42
CA HIS A 186 -5.86 3.92 -1.61
C HIS A 186 -5.51 4.88 -0.46
N TRP A 187 -4.21 5.11 -0.18
CA TRP A 187 -3.74 6.10 0.80
C TRP A 187 -3.31 7.44 0.18
N ILE A 188 -3.43 7.59 -1.12
CA ILE A 188 -3.02 8.81 -1.85
C ILE A 188 -4.11 9.87 -1.75
N ASN A 189 -3.74 11.12 -1.42
CA ASN A 189 -4.68 12.25 -1.39
C ASN A 189 -4.99 12.78 -2.79
N ASP A 190 -3.96 12.94 -3.63
CA ASP A 190 -4.11 13.37 -5.03
C ASP A 190 -3.99 12.19 -5.99
N LEU A 191 -4.94 11.27 -5.90
CA LEU A 191 -4.96 10.10 -6.81
C LEU A 191 -5.02 10.50 -8.28
N PRO A 192 -5.82 11.52 -8.73
CA PRO A 192 -5.78 11.98 -10.11
C PRO A 192 -4.41 12.49 -10.54
N GLY A 193 -3.73 13.25 -9.68
CA GLY A 193 -2.38 13.77 -9.95
C GLY A 193 -1.35 12.65 -10.09
N VAL A 194 -1.38 11.65 -9.20
CA VAL A 194 -0.49 10.48 -9.26
C VAL A 194 -0.76 9.65 -10.51
N LEU A 195 -2.01 9.38 -10.85
CA LEU A 195 -2.36 8.64 -12.08
C LEU A 195 -1.90 9.36 -13.34
N THR A 196 -1.98 10.70 -13.37
CA THR A 196 -1.43 11.50 -14.47
C THR A 196 0.09 11.37 -14.57
N GLN A 197 0.79 11.36 -13.44
CA GLN A 197 2.24 11.16 -13.40
C GLN A 197 2.62 9.73 -13.85
N ILE A 198 1.87 8.71 -13.41
CA ILE A 198 2.05 7.33 -13.86
C ILE A 198 1.90 7.24 -15.38
N ASN A 199 0.85 7.85 -15.94
CA ASN A 199 0.65 7.87 -17.38
C ASN A 199 1.83 8.54 -18.10
N ASN A 200 2.38 9.61 -17.55
CA ASN A 200 3.52 10.35 -18.12
C ASN A 200 4.83 9.56 -18.12
N VAL A 201 5.11 8.77 -17.07
CA VAL A 201 6.37 7.99 -16.98
C VAL A 201 6.33 6.69 -17.77
N LEU A 202 5.15 6.26 -18.21
CA LEU A 202 4.97 5.12 -19.10
C LEU A 202 5.42 5.44 -20.52
N LYS A 203 6.02 4.46 -21.20
CA LYS A 203 6.26 4.50 -22.64
C LYS A 203 4.94 4.41 -23.42
N PRO A 204 4.88 4.86 -24.70
CA PRO A 204 3.71 4.64 -25.53
C PRO A 204 3.35 3.15 -25.58
N ASP A 205 2.04 2.84 -25.50
CA ASP A 205 1.48 1.48 -25.49
C ASP A 205 1.94 0.62 -24.29
N ALA A 206 2.39 1.24 -23.21
CA ALA A 206 2.75 0.55 -21.98
C ALA A 206 1.55 0.49 -21.00
N PRO A 207 1.35 -0.63 -20.28
CA PRO A 207 0.25 -0.78 -19.34
C PRO A 207 0.60 -0.23 -17.95
N PHE A 208 -0.45 0.22 -17.26
CA PHE A 208 -0.51 0.42 -15.83
C PHE A 208 -1.46 -0.61 -15.24
N MET A 209 -1.03 -1.33 -14.20
CA MET A 209 -1.86 -2.29 -13.49
C MET A 209 -1.81 -2.01 -11.99
N CYS A 210 -2.98 -1.98 -11.37
CA CYS A 210 -3.10 -1.66 -9.96
C CYS A 210 -4.13 -2.54 -9.26
N ALA A 211 -3.83 -2.88 -8.01
CA ALA A 211 -4.77 -3.47 -7.07
C ALA A 211 -4.84 -2.61 -5.81
N MET A 212 -6.02 -2.14 -5.43
CA MET A 212 -6.22 -1.29 -4.26
C MET A 212 -7.50 -1.63 -3.51
N LEU A 213 -7.56 -1.28 -2.22
CA LEU A 213 -8.78 -1.43 -1.41
C LEU A 213 -9.91 -0.54 -1.94
N GLY A 214 -11.09 -1.12 -2.08
CA GLY A 214 -12.32 -0.45 -2.52
C GLY A 214 -13.30 -0.17 -1.39
N GLY A 215 -14.35 0.61 -1.68
CA GLY A 215 -15.26 1.26 -0.74
C GLY A 215 -15.91 0.40 0.32
N ASP A 216 -16.23 -0.84 0.01
CA ASP A 216 -16.91 -1.76 0.94
C ASP A 216 -15.93 -2.63 1.77
N SER A 217 -14.61 -2.39 1.67
CA SER A 217 -13.66 -3.08 2.54
C SER A 217 -13.93 -2.77 4.01
N LEU A 218 -13.87 -3.82 4.84
CA LEU A 218 -14.09 -3.76 6.29
C LEU A 218 -15.43 -3.11 6.68
N TYR A 219 -16.49 -3.33 5.88
CA TYR A 219 -17.81 -2.77 6.17
C TYR A 219 -18.37 -3.30 7.50
N GLU A 220 -18.02 -4.54 7.87
CA GLU A 220 -18.40 -5.17 9.13
C GLU A 220 -17.79 -4.41 10.32
N LEU A 221 -16.48 -4.15 10.26
CA LEU A 221 -15.76 -3.39 11.28
C LEU A 221 -16.24 -1.93 11.34
N ARG A 222 -16.51 -1.33 10.19
CA ARG A 222 -17.03 0.05 10.12
C ARG A 222 -18.37 0.17 10.78
N THR A 223 -19.30 -0.74 10.46
CA THR A 223 -20.68 -0.73 10.98
C THR A 223 -20.71 -0.97 12.49
N SER A 224 -19.97 -1.97 12.95
CA SER A 224 -19.94 -2.35 14.37
C SER A 224 -19.29 -1.27 15.24
N LEU A 225 -18.17 -0.64 14.79
CA LEU A 225 -17.55 0.48 15.49
C LEU A 225 -18.44 1.72 15.54
N GLN A 226 -19.16 2.04 14.45
CA GLN A 226 -20.10 3.16 14.43
C GLN A 226 -21.25 2.95 15.43
N LEU A 227 -21.79 1.74 15.50
CA LEU A 227 -22.83 1.41 16.48
C LEU A 227 -22.29 1.44 17.91
N ALA A 228 -21.08 0.95 18.14
CA ALA A 228 -20.43 0.99 19.45
C ALA A 228 -20.16 2.42 19.93
N ASP A 229 -19.68 3.29 19.05
CA ASP A 229 -19.49 4.72 19.35
C ASP A 229 -20.81 5.41 19.69
N GLN A 230 -21.84 5.16 18.90
CA GLN A 230 -23.16 5.76 19.13
C GLN A 230 -23.74 5.32 20.49
N ASP A 231 -23.58 4.05 20.85
CA ASP A 231 -24.07 3.51 22.12
C ASP A 231 -23.27 4.03 23.33
N ARG A 232 -21.92 4.11 23.22
CA ARG A 232 -21.05 4.45 24.35
C ARG A 232 -20.72 5.92 24.48
N ARG A 233 -20.72 6.68 23.36
CA ARG A 233 -20.27 8.07 23.31
C ARG A 233 -21.33 9.04 22.81
N GLY A 234 -22.42 8.54 22.22
CA GLY A 234 -23.48 9.35 21.62
C GLY A 234 -23.06 10.09 20.36
N GLY A 235 -21.97 9.67 19.71
CA GLY A 235 -21.43 10.25 18.47
C GLY A 235 -20.76 9.19 17.61
N ILE A 236 -20.27 9.57 16.44
CA ILE A 236 -19.61 8.68 15.49
C ILE A 236 -18.22 9.26 15.15
N SER A 237 -17.18 8.43 15.20
CA SER A 237 -15.82 8.75 14.74
C SER A 237 -15.45 7.88 13.53
N PRO A 238 -14.69 8.41 12.55
CA PRO A 238 -14.25 7.61 11.41
C PRO A 238 -13.10 6.68 11.82
N HIS A 239 -13.42 5.45 12.22
CA HIS A 239 -12.41 4.43 12.57
C HIS A 239 -11.86 3.71 11.35
N VAL A 240 -12.68 3.46 10.32
CA VAL A 240 -12.27 2.89 9.04
C VAL A 240 -12.21 4.00 8.00
N SER A 241 -11.11 4.02 7.24
CA SER A 241 -10.85 5.04 6.22
C SER A 241 -11.91 5.04 5.12
N PRO A 242 -12.24 6.21 4.53
CA PRO A 242 -13.00 6.25 3.29
C PRO A 242 -12.13 5.68 2.17
N LEU A 243 -12.75 4.88 1.31
CA LEU A 243 -12.11 4.25 0.15
C LEU A 243 -12.87 4.61 -1.13
N ALA A 244 -12.19 4.53 -2.27
CA ALA A 244 -12.79 4.87 -3.56
C ALA A 244 -13.85 3.85 -3.97
N ASP A 245 -14.92 4.32 -4.61
CA ASP A 245 -15.91 3.45 -5.23
C ASP A 245 -15.40 2.99 -6.62
N VAL A 246 -15.66 1.74 -6.93
CA VAL A 246 -15.37 1.12 -8.23
C VAL A 246 -15.91 1.92 -9.40
N LYS A 247 -17.12 2.48 -9.24
CA LYS A 247 -17.82 3.26 -10.28
C LYS A 247 -17.03 4.50 -10.73
N ASP A 248 -16.24 5.07 -9.82
CA ASP A 248 -15.49 6.29 -10.07
C ASP A 248 -14.16 6.02 -10.80
N MET A 249 -13.62 4.80 -10.64
CA MET A 249 -12.26 4.47 -11.08
C MET A 249 -12.10 4.48 -12.59
N GLY A 250 -13.08 3.94 -13.35
CA GLY A 250 -13.04 3.97 -14.81
C GLY A 250 -13.02 5.40 -15.37
N GLY A 251 -13.88 6.27 -14.84
CA GLY A 251 -13.91 7.69 -15.20
C GLY A 251 -12.65 8.45 -14.80
N LEU A 252 -12.02 8.08 -13.69
CA LEU A 252 -10.78 8.66 -13.21
C LEU A 252 -9.60 8.31 -14.13
N LEU A 253 -9.43 7.03 -14.47
CA LEU A 253 -8.41 6.56 -15.41
C LEU A 253 -8.56 7.22 -16.79
N GLN A 254 -9.78 7.34 -17.29
CA GLN A 254 -10.05 7.99 -18.57
C GLN A 254 -9.64 9.48 -18.55
N ARG A 255 -9.97 10.20 -17.48
CA ARG A 255 -9.62 11.62 -17.31
C ARG A 255 -8.12 11.85 -17.20
N THR A 256 -7.37 10.89 -16.66
CA THR A 256 -5.91 10.95 -16.55
C THR A 256 -5.18 10.44 -17.80
N GLY A 257 -5.91 10.16 -18.89
CA GLY A 257 -5.37 9.90 -20.21
C GLY A 257 -5.16 8.44 -20.56
N PHE A 258 -5.49 7.51 -19.68
CA PHE A 258 -5.41 6.08 -19.98
C PHE A 258 -6.47 5.63 -21.00
N LYS A 259 -6.12 4.63 -21.80
CA LYS A 259 -6.94 3.97 -22.82
C LYS A 259 -7.12 2.50 -22.47
N LEU A 260 -8.01 1.81 -23.18
CA LEU A 260 -8.25 0.37 -23.05
C LEU A 260 -8.43 -0.07 -21.60
N LEU A 261 -9.34 0.61 -20.91
CA LEU A 261 -9.54 0.46 -19.48
C LEU A 261 -10.26 -0.85 -19.14
N THR A 262 -9.75 -1.55 -18.13
CA THR A 262 -10.45 -2.66 -17.46
C THR A 262 -10.47 -2.37 -15.97
N VAL A 263 -11.63 -2.50 -15.36
CA VAL A 263 -11.80 -2.39 -13.90
C VAL A 263 -12.57 -3.61 -13.44
N ASP A 264 -12.03 -4.34 -12.51
CA ASP A 264 -12.57 -5.57 -11.94
C ASP A 264 -12.57 -5.49 -10.41
N VAL A 265 -13.41 -6.29 -9.76
CA VAL A 265 -13.56 -6.29 -8.30
C VAL A 265 -13.62 -7.71 -7.79
N GLU A 266 -12.81 -7.97 -6.78
CA GLU A 266 -12.84 -9.24 -6.05
C GLU A 266 -12.92 -8.99 -4.56
N ASP A 267 -13.70 -9.81 -3.86
CA ASP A 267 -13.77 -9.81 -2.40
C ASP A 267 -12.88 -10.95 -1.86
N ILE A 268 -11.99 -10.59 -0.93
CA ILE A 268 -11.21 -11.54 -0.14
C ILE A 268 -11.78 -11.51 1.28
N ILE A 269 -12.30 -12.62 1.73
CA ILE A 269 -12.84 -12.76 3.08
C ILE A 269 -11.83 -13.52 3.92
N VAL A 270 -11.49 -12.95 5.07
CA VAL A 270 -10.58 -13.57 6.05
C VAL A 270 -11.33 -13.71 7.36
N ASP A 271 -11.31 -14.92 7.91
CA ASP A 271 -11.94 -15.21 9.20
C ASP A 271 -10.95 -15.01 10.35
N TYR A 272 -11.36 -14.27 11.36
CA TYR A 272 -10.59 -13.97 12.56
C TYR A 272 -11.25 -14.55 13.82
N PRO A 273 -10.48 -14.88 14.86
CA PRO A 273 -11.04 -15.35 16.11
C PRO A 273 -11.85 -14.27 16.84
N ASP A 274 -11.47 -13.00 16.71
CA ASP A 274 -12.14 -11.85 17.33
C ASP A 274 -11.70 -10.52 16.67
N THR A 275 -12.37 -9.42 17.04
CA THR A 275 -12.07 -8.09 16.50
C THR A 275 -10.70 -7.55 16.94
N PHE A 276 -10.13 -8.04 18.04
CA PHE A 276 -8.83 -7.64 18.50
C PHE A 276 -7.73 -8.23 17.62
N ALA A 277 -7.86 -9.51 17.24
CA ALA A 277 -6.96 -10.16 16.29
C ALA A 277 -6.98 -9.43 14.93
N LEU A 278 -8.17 -9.12 14.40
CA LEU A 278 -8.31 -8.31 13.19
C LEU A 278 -7.59 -6.96 13.30
N MET A 279 -7.78 -6.23 14.42
CA MET A 279 -7.13 -4.93 14.61
C MET A 279 -5.61 -5.04 14.76
N GLN A 280 -5.11 -6.10 15.39
CA GLN A 280 -3.67 -6.36 15.51
C GLN A 280 -3.05 -6.65 14.15
N ASP A 281 -3.69 -7.46 13.32
CA ASP A 281 -3.27 -7.75 11.96
C ASP A 281 -3.22 -6.49 11.09
N LEU A 282 -4.27 -5.66 11.12
CA LEU A 282 -4.28 -4.38 10.41
C LEU A 282 -3.14 -3.44 10.86
N GLN A 283 -2.75 -3.50 12.14
CA GLN A 283 -1.59 -2.75 12.65
C GLN A 283 -0.27 -3.34 12.14
N ALA A 284 -0.13 -4.67 12.15
CA ALA A 284 1.06 -5.37 11.67
C ALA A 284 1.25 -5.22 10.15
N MET A 285 0.15 -5.15 9.38
CA MET A 285 0.16 -4.81 7.96
C MET A 285 0.53 -3.35 7.67
N GLY A 286 0.47 -2.44 8.68
CA GLY A 286 0.57 -1.00 8.49
C GLY A 286 -0.68 -0.35 7.88
N GLU A 287 -1.84 -1.02 7.95
CA GLU A 287 -3.10 -0.60 7.33
C GLU A 287 -4.06 0.11 8.32
N SER A 288 -3.54 0.60 9.44
CA SER A 288 -4.33 1.38 10.39
C SER A 288 -4.82 2.70 9.78
N ASN A 289 -5.94 3.20 10.32
CA ASN A 289 -6.55 4.46 9.90
C ASN A 289 -5.58 5.65 10.02
N ALA A 290 -5.48 6.46 8.97
CA ALA A 290 -4.67 7.67 8.89
C ALA A 290 -5.46 8.93 8.48
N VAL A 291 -6.79 8.91 8.60
CA VAL A 291 -7.65 10.06 8.27
C VAL A 291 -7.33 11.25 9.18
N LEU A 292 -7.24 12.44 8.62
CA LEU A 292 -6.96 13.68 9.37
C LEU A 292 -8.07 14.03 10.36
N GLY A 293 -9.34 13.76 10.01
CA GLY A 293 -10.51 14.03 10.85
C GLY A 293 -10.80 12.98 11.92
N ARG A 294 -9.92 11.99 12.11
CA ARG A 294 -10.09 10.97 13.15
C ARG A 294 -9.91 11.55 14.54
N GLU A 295 -10.57 10.97 15.52
CA GLU A 295 -10.31 11.25 16.92
C GLU A 295 -8.85 10.90 17.29
N MET A 296 -8.20 11.78 18.04
CA MET A 296 -6.83 11.58 18.47
C MET A 296 -6.79 10.69 19.72
N GLY A 297 -5.93 9.69 19.70
CA GLY A 297 -5.73 8.77 20.83
C GLY A 297 -6.24 7.36 20.57
N PRO A 298 -6.10 6.46 21.55
CA PRO A 298 -6.60 5.10 21.47
C PRO A 298 -8.13 5.07 21.61
N ILE A 299 -8.76 4.09 20.94
CA ILE A 299 -10.18 3.79 21.11
C ILE A 299 -10.43 3.37 22.58
N GLY A 300 -11.50 3.86 23.19
CA GLY A 300 -11.86 3.51 24.56
C GLY A 300 -12.16 2.02 24.73
N ARG A 301 -11.83 1.45 25.89
CA ARG A 301 -12.08 0.03 26.17
C ARG A 301 -13.56 -0.34 26.12
N ASP A 302 -14.40 0.58 26.55
CA ASP A 302 -15.86 0.46 26.50
C ASP A 302 -16.38 0.33 25.06
N VAL A 303 -15.86 1.14 24.13
CA VAL A 303 -16.16 1.05 22.69
C VAL A 303 -15.65 -0.25 22.10
N LEU A 304 -14.42 -0.67 22.43
CA LEU A 304 -13.85 -1.92 21.92
C LEU A 304 -14.64 -3.15 22.36
N LEU A 305 -15.06 -3.22 23.63
CA LEU A 305 -15.88 -4.32 24.14
C LEU A 305 -17.28 -4.33 23.53
N ALA A 306 -17.89 -3.15 23.36
CA ALA A 306 -19.18 -3.03 22.67
C ALA A 306 -19.06 -3.44 21.20
N ASN A 307 -17.98 -3.02 20.52
CA ASN A 307 -17.70 -3.43 19.15
C ASN A 307 -17.59 -4.94 18.98
N GLU A 308 -16.85 -5.61 19.87
CA GLU A 308 -16.72 -7.07 19.84
C GLU A 308 -18.07 -7.77 19.92
N ALA A 309 -18.94 -7.34 20.86
CA ALA A 309 -20.26 -7.92 21.03
C ALA A 309 -21.18 -7.66 19.81
N ILE A 310 -21.16 -6.43 19.28
CA ILE A 310 -21.96 -6.03 18.12
C ILE A 310 -21.49 -6.75 16.86
N TYR A 311 -20.18 -6.85 16.66
CA TYR A 311 -19.62 -7.53 15.49
C TYR A 311 -20.04 -8.99 15.44
N ARG A 312 -19.89 -9.72 16.56
CA ARG A 312 -20.32 -11.13 16.65
C ARG A 312 -21.80 -11.31 16.42
N GLU A 313 -22.63 -10.43 16.98
CA GLU A 313 -24.09 -10.52 16.81
C GLU A 313 -24.53 -10.27 15.37
N LEU A 314 -23.89 -9.30 14.67
CA LEU A 314 -24.30 -8.92 13.32
C LEU A 314 -23.64 -9.75 12.21
N HIS A 315 -22.41 -10.16 12.42
CA HIS A 315 -21.56 -10.73 11.37
C HIS A 315 -20.86 -12.04 11.77
N GLY A 316 -20.99 -12.50 13.02
CA GLY A 316 -20.31 -13.70 13.50
C GLY A 316 -20.71 -14.96 12.74
N ASN A 317 -19.73 -15.83 12.49
CA ASN A 317 -19.94 -17.15 11.90
C ASN A 317 -20.46 -18.16 12.95
N GLU A 318 -21.04 -19.27 12.49
CA GLU A 318 -21.55 -20.33 13.37
C GLU A 318 -20.47 -21.00 14.24
N ASP A 319 -19.23 -21.00 13.76
CA ASP A 319 -18.05 -21.55 14.48
C ASP A 319 -17.47 -20.58 15.53
N GLY A 320 -18.03 -19.38 15.65
CA GLY A 320 -17.59 -18.33 16.56
C GLY A 320 -16.48 -17.43 16.04
N SER A 321 -15.99 -17.64 14.82
CA SER A 321 -15.12 -16.71 14.13
C SER A 321 -15.89 -15.49 13.62
N ILE A 322 -15.16 -14.46 13.19
CA ILE A 322 -15.73 -13.27 12.58
C ILE A 322 -15.10 -13.06 11.19
N PRO A 323 -15.91 -12.85 10.14
CA PRO A 323 -15.39 -12.55 8.81
C PRO A 323 -14.97 -11.07 8.72
N ALA A 324 -13.91 -10.79 7.96
CA ALA A 324 -13.55 -9.46 7.55
C ALA A 324 -13.39 -9.43 6.02
N THR A 325 -14.19 -8.60 5.36
CA THR A 325 -14.20 -8.50 3.90
C THR A 325 -13.24 -7.43 3.42
N PHE A 326 -12.31 -7.82 2.55
CA PHE A 326 -11.43 -6.91 1.82
C PHE A 326 -11.84 -6.89 0.36
N ARG A 327 -12.46 -5.80 -0.08
CA ARG A 327 -12.82 -5.59 -1.48
C ARG A 327 -11.66 -4.98 -2.22
N ILE A 328 -11.14 -5.71 -3.21
CA ILE A 328 -10.00 -5.28 -4.02
C ILE A 328 -10.49 -4.83 -5.38
N ILE A 329 -10.12 -3.62 -5.77
CA ILE A 329 -10.34 -3.08 -7.12
C ILE A 329 -9.07 -3.32 -7.92
N PHE A 330 -9.18 -4.15 -8.96
CA PHE A 330 -8.12 -4.35 -9.95
C PHE A 330 -8.38 -3.43 -11.15
N MET A 331 -7.34 -2.74 -11.58
CA MET A 331 -7.43 -1.78 -12.68
C MET A 331 -6.29 -2.02 -13.66
N ILE A 332 -6.63 -1.94 -14.95
CA ILE A 332 -5.67 -1.94 -16.05
C ILE A 332 -5.99 -0.74 -16.93
N GLY A 333 -4.97 0.04 -17.27
CA GLY A 333 -5.06 1.14 -18.20
C GLY A 333 -3.79 1.22 -19.03
N TRP A 334 -3.90 1.66 -20.28
CA TRP A 334 -2.78 1.73 -21.20
C TRP A 334 -2.45 3.19 -21.53
N HIS A 335 -1.15 3.53 -21.54
CA HIS A 335 -0.71 4.78 -22.13
C HIS A 335 -1.02 4.78 -23.62
N GLU A 336 -1.50 5.90 -24.17
CA GLU A 336 -1.86 5.97 -25.59
C GLU A 336 -0.67 5.68 -26.49
N GLY A 337 -0.88 4.84 -27.51
CA GLY A 337 0.15 4.45 -28.47
C GLY A 337 -0.45 4.29 -29.87
N ASP A 338 0.40 4.44 -30.89
CA ASP A 338 -0.05 4.40 -32.31
C ASP A 338 -0.58 3.03 -32.73
N ASN A 339 -0.11 1.95 -32.09
CA ASN A 339 -0.45 0.57 -32.42
C ASN A 339 -1.73 0.06 -31.75
N GLN A 340 -2.37 0.87 -30.92
CA GLN A 340 -3.60 0.46 -30.23
C GLN A 340 -4.79 0.39 -31.16
N SER A 341 -5.64 -0.63 -30.96
CA SER A 341 -6.89 -0.79 -31.69
C SER A 341 -7.79 0.42 -31.46
N LYS A 342 -8.15 1.11 -32.53
CA LYS A 342 -9.09 2.24 -32.50
C LYS A 342 -10.48 1.78 -32.92
N PRO A 343 -11.55 2.34 -32.32
CA PRO A 343 -12.90 2.08 -32.80
C PRO A 343 -13.01 2.42 -34.28
N LEU A 344 -13.68 1.58 -35.03
CA LEU A 344 -13.95 1.86 -36.43
C LEU A 344 -14.77 3.16 -36.57
N PRO A 345 -14.56 3.96 -37.64
CA PRO A 345 -15.35 5.16 -37.89
C PRO A 345 -16.85 4.83 -37.95
N ARG A 346 -17.70 5.75 -37.51
CA ARG A 346 -19.16 5.57 -37.63
C ARG A 346 -19.54 5.44 -39.09
N GLY A 347 -20.34 4.43 -39.41
CA GLY A 347 -20.75 4.15 -40.77
C GLY A 347 -19.82 3.25 -41.60
N SER A 348 -18.74 2.70 -40.97
CA SER A 348 -17.82 1.76 -41.64
C SER A 348 -18.33 0.31 -41.67
N GLY A 349 -19.50 0.01 -41.12
CA GLY A 349 -20.13 -1.31 -41.20
C GLY A 349 -20.67 -1.57 -42.59
N GLU A 350 -19.88 -2.21 -43.45
CA GLU A 350 -20.27 -2.56 -44.83
C GLU A 350 -20.97 -3.91 -44.93
N ILE A 351 -20.93 -4.73 -43.90
CA ILE A 351 -21.47 -6.09 -43.89
C ILE A 351 -22.78 -6.10 -43.10
N ASN A 352 -23.85 -6.56 -43.72
CA ASN A 352 -25.14 -6.73 -43.06
C ASN A 352 -25.09 -7.98 -42.17
N LEU A 353 -25.48 -7.83 -40.88
CA LEU A 353 -25.50 -8.94 -39.91
C LEU A 353 -26.32 -10.15 -40.39
N LYS A 354 -27.36 -9.91 -41.18
CA LYS A 354 -28.17 -10.98 -41.79
C LYS A 354 -27.39 -11.84 -42.78
N ASP A 355 -26.42 -11.26 -43.49
CA ASP A 355 -25.63 -11.99 -44.49
C ASP A 355 -24.59 -12.90 -43.81
N ILE A 356 -24.14 -12.54 -42.60
CA ILE A 356 -23.25 -13.37 -41.79
C ILE A 356 -24.00 -14.54 -41.12
N LEU A 357 -25.24 -14.28 -40.66
CA LEU A 357 -26.06 -15.28 -39.96
C LEU A 357 -26.79 -16.24 -40.93
N SER A 358 -26.84 -15.94 -42.23
CA SER A 358 -27.46 -16.79 -43.23
C SER A 358 -26.51 -17.78 -43.96
N THR A 359 -25.25 -17.84 -43.54
CA THR A 359 -24.23 -18.78 -44.04
C THR A 359 -24.08 -19.96 -43.07
N GLU A 360 -25.14 -20.76 -42.90
CA GLU A 360 -25.12 -22.16 -42.47
C GLU A 360 -25.50 -23.08 -43.59
#